data_7614753183381c983bf6b4cfee5eea0c
#
_entry.id   7614753183381c983bf6b4cfee5eea0c
#
_cell.length_a   1.000
_cell.length_b   1.000
_cell.length_c   1.000
_cell.angle_alpha   90.00
_cell.angle_beta   90.00
_cell.angle_gamma   90.00
#
_symmetry.space_group_name_H-M   'P 1'
#
loop_
_entity.id
_entity.type
_entity.pdbx_description
1 polymer ?
#
loop_
_entity_poly.entity_id
_entity_poly.type
_entity_poly.pdbx_seq_one_letter_code
_entity_poly.pdbx_strand_id
1 'polypeptide(L)'
;MCGIIGYHSKKRDENDAFRVFKLVRQSRIRGLHSFGFSWYENGEIHTKKYFQNEFKNIKIPESNTLIFHNRYSTSGDFRDHSNNQPIHINDLSLAFNGVIDMRTKQEMEAH
;
A
#
# COMPACT_ATOMS: atom_id res chain seq x y z
N MET A 1 -5.08 -12.81 0.43
CA MET A 1 -4.02 -12.32 -0.47
C MET A 1 -4.13 -10.82 -0.66
N CYS A 2 -3.00 -10.15 -0.75
CA CYS A 2 -2.95 -8.70 -0.91
C CYS A 2 -2.46 -8.34 -2.31
N GLY A 3 -2.88 -7.18 -2.80
CA GLY A 3 -2.39 -6.62 -4.05
C GLY A 3 -1.39 -5.52 -3.78
N ILE A 4 -0.30 -5.51 -4.54
CA ILE A 4 0.74 -4.49 -4.44
C ILE A 4 0.99 -3.91 -5.83
N ILE A 5 1.10 -2.59 -5.91
CA ILE A 5 1.44 -1.88 -7.13
C ILE A 5 2.59 -0.93 -6.83
N GLY A 6 3.62 -0.95 -7.67
CA GLY A 6 4.67 0.03 -7.67
C GLY A 6 4.67 0.81 -8.97
N TYR A 7 4.85 2.12 -8.89
CA TYR A 7 4.94 2.99 -10.03
C TYR A 7 6.12 3.95 -9.86
N HIS A 8 6.93 4.06 -10.91
CA HIS A 8 7.98 5.05 -10.99
C HIS A 8 8.20 5.47 -12.45
N SER A 9 8.30 6.78 -12.67
CA SER A 9 8.61 7.33 -13.98
C SER A 9 9.47 8.58 -13.83
N LYS A 10 10.47 8.71 -14.68
CA LYS A 10 11.29 9.94 -14.72
C LYS A 10 10.48 11.14 -15.21
N LYS A 11 9.54 10.89 -16.13
CA LYS A 11 8.66 11.92 -16.67
C LYS A 11 7.23 11.38 -16.70
N ARG A 12 6.39 11.93 -15.84
CA ARG A 12 5.01 11.51 -15.75
C ARG A 12 4.21 11.93 -16.99
N ASP A 13 3.49 10.99 -17.59
CA ASP A 13 2.55 11.22 -18.67
C ASP A 13 1.13 11.34 -18.07
N GLU A 14 0.26 12.12 -18.73
CA GLU A 14 -1.16 12.26 -18.34
C GLU A 14 -1.87 10.91 -18.28
N ASN A 15 -1.49 9.97 -19.15
CA ASN A 15 -2.07 8.64 -19.21
C ASN A 15 -1.62 7.73 -18.05
N ASP A 16 -0.57 8.09 -17.35
CA ASP A 16 -0.02 7.25 -16.28
C ASP A 16 -0.98 7.16 -15.09
N ALA A 17 -1.64 8.27 -14.73
CA ALA A 17 -2.66 8.24 -13.68
C ALA A 17 -3.80 7.27 -14.03
N PHE A 18 -4.22 7.25 -15.28
CA PHE A 18 -5.26 6.32 -15.76
C PHE A 18 -4.79 4.87 -15.73
N ARG A 19 -3.53 4.63 -16.11
CA ARG A 19 -2.94 3.29 -16.06
C ARG A 19 -2.83 2.77 -14.63
N VAL A 20 -2.36 3.62 -13.73
CA VAL A 20 -2.30 3.28 -12.29
C VAL A 20 -3.69 3.00 -11.75
N PHE A 21 -4.67 3.84 -12.09
CA PHE A 21 -6.05 3.64 -11.67
C PHE A 21 -6.61 2.28 -12.14
N LYS A 22 -6.32 1.89 -13.37
CA LYS A 22 -6.72 0.57 -13.88
C LYS A 22 -6.12 -0.57 -13.07
N LEU A 23 -4.84 -0.46 -12.72
CA LEU A 23 -4.17 -1.47 -11.90
C LEU A 23 -4.75 -1.54 -10.50
N VAL A 24 -5.02 -0.39 -9.89
CA VAL A 24 -5.66 -0.31 -8.59
C VAL A 24 -7.02 -0.99 -8.61
N ARG A 25 -7.81 -0.72 -9.63
CA ARG A 25 -9.13 -1.30 -9.81
C ARG A 25 -9.07 -2.81 -9.97
N GLN A 26 -8.09 -3.31 -10.74
CA GLN A 26 -7.85 -4.74 -10.91
C GLN A 26 -7.43 -5.40 -9.59
N SER A 27 -6.63 -4.73 -8.79
CA SER A 27 -6.15 -5.29 -7.52
C SER A 27 -7.26 -5.49 -6.49
N ARG A 28 -8.42 -4.83 -6.65
CA ARG A 28 -9.57 -5.02 -5.74
C ARG A 28 -10.08 -6.45 -5.71
N ILE A 29 -9.81 -7.22 -6.76
CA ILE A 29 -10.18 -8.64 -6.80
C ILE A 29 -9.45 -9.41 -5.70
N ARG A 30 -8.28 -8.94 -5.26
CA ARG A 30 -7.43 -9.62 -4.30
C ARG A 30 -7.53 -9.08 -2.88
N GLY A 31 -8.02 -7.86 -2.69
CA GLY A 31 -8.10 -7.23 -1.39
C GLY A 31 -9.48 -6.66 -1.12
N LEU A 32 -10.06 -6.98 0.05
CA LEU A 32 -11.44 -6.67 0.37
C LEU A 32 -11.63 -5.76 1.59
N HIS A 33 -10.58 -5.45 2.35
CA HIS A 33 -10.74 -4.78 3.64
C HIS A 33 -10.26 -3.33 3.64
N SER A 34 -9.05 -3.10 3.16
CA SER A 34 -8.46 -1.77 3.16
C SER A 34 -7.45 -1.63 2.03
N PHE A 35 -7.13 -0.39 1.70
CA PHE A 35 -6.09 -0.09 0.73
C PHE A 35 -5.41 1.21 1.11
N GLY A 36 -4.28 1.49 0.49
CA GLY A 36 -3.55 2.72 0.75
C GLY A 36 -2.50 3.02 -0.29
N PHE A 37 -2.07 4.27 -0.27
CA PHE A 37 -1.01 4.78 -1.12
C PHE A 37 0.08 5.40 -0.27
N SER A 38 1.32 5.25 -0.72
CA SER A 38 2.41 6.13 -0.35
C SER A 38 3.00 6.71 -1.62
N TRP A 39 3.34 8.01 -1.58
CA TRP A 39 3.90 8.69 -2.74
C TRP A 39 4.91 9.73 -2.30
N TYR A 40 5.81 10.06 -3.23
CA TYR A 40 6.83 11.08 -3.01
C TYR A 40 6.37 12.39 -3.64
N GLU A 41 6.36 13.45 -2.84
CA GLU A 41 5.96 14.77 -3.29
C GLU A 41 6.67 15.83 -2.46
N ASN A 42 7.24 16.83 -3.12
CA ASN A 42 7.92 17.96 -2.47
C ASN A 42 9.02 17.54 -1.47
N GLY A 43 9.77 16.51 -1.80
CA GLY A 43 10.87 16.03 -0.97
C GLY A 43 10.46 15.16 0.20
N GLU A 44 9.18 14.80 0.30
CA GLU A 44 8.65 14.02 1.41
C GLU A 44 7.81 12.84 0.93
N ILE A 45 7.71 11.83 1.78
CA ILE A 45 6.79 10.71 1.58
C ILE A 45 5.48 11.03 2.27
N HIS A 46 4.40 10.89 1.53
CA HIS A 46 3.03 11.02 2.04
C HIS A 46 2.36 9.66 2.01
N THR A 47 1.48 9.39 2.97
CA THR A 47 0.74 8.13 3.02
C THR A 47 -0.71 8.42 3.37
N LYS A 48 -1.62 7.75 2.66
CA LYS A 48 -3.04 7.78 2.99
C LYS A 48 -3.64 6.40 2.87
N LYS A 49 -4.38 6.00 3.90
CA LYS A 49 -5.03 4.69 4.01
C LYS A 49 -6.53 4.86 3.99
N TYR A 50 -7.21 3.87 3.40
CA TYR A 50 -8.65 3.91 3.19
C TYR A 50 -9.26 2.56 3.56
N PHE A 51 -10.55 2.58 3.87
CA PHE A 51 -11.38 1.37 3.87
C PHE A 51 -11.99 1.16 2.48
N GLN A 52 -12.39 -0.07 2.17
CA GLN A 52 -12.89 -0.41 0.83
C GLN A 52 -14.15 0.37 0.44
N ASN A 53 -15.00 0.73 1.40
CA ASN A 53 -16.19 1.54 1.12
C ASN A 53 -15.87 2.97 0.66
N GLU A 54 -14.63 3.42 0.85
CA GLU A 54 -14.17 4.74 0.41
C GLU A 54 -13.66 4.73 -1.04
N PHE A 55 -13.63 3.57 -1.69
CA PHE A 55 -13.01 3.42 -3.02
C PHE A 55 -13.60 4.35 -4.08
N LYS A 56 -14.88 4.63 -4.01
CA LYS A 56 -15.57 5.50 -4.98
C LYS A 56 -15.04 6.94 -5.00
N ASN A 57 -14.47 7.38 -3.89
CA ASN A 57 -14.05 8.76 -3.68
C ASN A 57 -12.53 8.92 -3.67
N ILE A 58 -11.77 7.89 -4.07
CA ILE A 58 -10.31 7.99 -4.07
C ILE A 58 -9.80 8.83 -5.21
N LYS A 59 -8.69 9.50 -4.94
CA LYS A 59 -7.90 10.20 -5.94
C LYS A 59 -6.52 9.60 -5.96
N ILE A 60 -6.07 9.19 -7.16
CA ILE A 60 -4.71 8.70 -7.33
C ILE A 60 -3.74 9.86 -7.14
N PRO A 61 -2.73 9.72 -6.25
CA PRO A 61 -1.76 10.79 -6.07
C PRO A 61 -1.01 11.11 -7.36
N GLU A 62 -0.84 12.40 -7.62
CA GLU A 62 -0.06 12.87 -8.76
C GLU A 62 1.42 12.90 -8.39
N SER A 63 2.10 11.78 -8.56
CA SER A 63 3.51 11.65 -8.23
C SER A 63 4.22 10.79 -9.27
N ASN A 64 5.52 11.02 -9.43
CA ASN A 64 6.37 10.19 -10.27
C ASN A 64 6.74 8.87 -9.60
N THR A 65 6.51 8.76 -8.31
CA THR A 65 6.85 7.58 -7.52
C THR A 65 5.77 7.32 -6.50
N LEU A 66 5.13 6.15 -6.58
CA LEU A 66 4.15 5.74 -5.60
C LEU A 66 4.12 4.23 -5.43
N ILE A 67 3.67 3.80 -4.27
CA ILE A 67 3.30 2.42 -4.00
C ILE A 67 1.84 2.37 -3.53
N PHE A 68 1.19 1.27 -3.82
CA PHE A 68 -0.18 0.99 -3.44
C PHE A 68 -0.26 -0.41 -2.85
N HIS A 69 -1.07 -0.56 -1.82
CA HIS A 69 -1.34 -1.85 -1.21
C HIS A 69 -2.84 -2.03 -1.01
N ASN A 70 -3.36 -3.18 -1.40
CA ASN A 70 -4.75 -3.55 -1.19
C ASN A 70 -4.78 -4.79 -0.31
N ARG A 71 -5.41 -4.68 0.85
CA ARG A 71 -5.33 -5.68 1.91
C ARG A 71 -6.56 -6.57 1.96
N TYR A 72 -6.31 -7.88 1.97
CA TYR A 72 -7.22 -8.87 2.51
C TYR A 72 -6.69 -9.27 3.88
N SER A 73 -7.44 -9.00 4.94
CA SER A 73 -6.95 -9.17 6.30
C SER A 73 -6.86 -10.65 6.67
N THR A 74 -5.63 -11.12 6.87
CA THR A 74 -5.34 -12.46 7.38
C THR A 74 -4.82 -12.42 8.81
N SER A 75 -4.34 -11.26 9.26
CA SER A 75 -3.84 -11.03 10.61
C SER A 75 -4.02 -9.58 10.98
N GLY A 76 -4.30 -9.29 12.23
CA GLY A 76 -4.57 -7.96 12.72
C GLY A 76 -5.92 -7.43 12.29
N ASP A 77 -6.40 -6.41 12.97
CA ASP A 77 -7.70 -5.80 12.71
C ASP A 77 -7.57 -4.75 11.58
N PHE A 78 -8.24 -4.97 10.45
CA PHE A 78 -8.21 -4.02 9.33
C PHE A 78 -8.89 -2.68 9.66
N ARG A 79 -9.74 -2.65 10.68
CA ARG A 79 -10.41 -1.41 11.13
C ARG A 79 -9.47 -0.45 11.83
N ASP A 80 -8.31 -0.94 12.24
CA ASP A 80 -7.22 -0.11 12.76
C ASP A 80 -6.22 0.15 11.64
N HIS A 81 -6.14 1.39 11.16
CA HIS A 81 -5.23 1.75 10.07
C HIS A 81 -3.76 1.57 10.41
N SER A 82 -3.38 1.44 11.68
CA SER A 82 -1.99 1.12 12.03
C SER A 82 -1.60 -0.28 11.57
N ASN A 83 -2.57 -1.17 11.36
CA ASN A 83 -2.37 -2.50 10.81
C ASN A 83 -2.41 -2.53 9.29
N ASN A 84 -2.85 -1.46 8.66
CA ASN A 84 -3.04 -1.38 7.21
C ASN A 84 -1.80 -0.79 6.55
N GLN A 85 -1.59 -1.15 5.29
CA GLN A 85 -0.42 -0.74 4.55
C GLN A 85 -0.76 0.30 3.48
N PRO A 86 0.19 1.05 2.94
CA PRO A 86 1.62 1.01 3.26
C PRO A 86 1.93 1.47 4.68
N ILE A 87 2.99 0.91 5.26
CA ILE A 87 3.51 1.33 6.56
C ILE A 87 4.57 2.41 6.33
N HIS A 88 4.35 3.56 6.94
CA HIS A 88 5.22 4.73 6.74
C HIS A 88 5.92 5.08 8.04
N ILE A 89 7.26 5.09 8.01
CA ILE A 89 8.11 5.49 9.14
C ILE A 89 9.18 6.43 8.60
N ASN A 90 9.18 7.69 9.05
CA ASN A 90 10.13 8.71 8.62
C ASN A 90 10.16 8.87 7.10
N ASP A 91 11.29 8.57 6.48
CA ASP A 91 11.51 8.68 5.03
C ASP A 91 11.38 7.33 4.30
N LEU A 92 10.78 6.34 4.96
CA LEU A 92 10.56 5.01 4.39
C LEU A 92 9.09 4.66 4.37
N SER A 93 8.67 3.97 3.32
CA SER A 93 7.35 3.37 3.24
C SER A 93 7.44 1.97 2.66
N LEU A 94 6.68 1.04 3.24
CA LEU A 94 6.73 -0.36 2.88
C LEU A 94 5.33 -0.90 2.61
N ALA A 95 5.19 -1.60 1.49
CA ALA A 95 4.07 -2.47 1.21
C ALA A 95 4.58 -3.91 1.13
N PHE A 96 3.89 -4.83 1.79
CA PHE A 96 4.36 -6.20 1.95
C PHE A 96 3.20 -7.18 1.84
N ASN A 97 3.44 -8.29 1.15
CA ASN A 97 2.48 -9.38 1.01
C ASN A 97 3.08 -10.64 1.59
N GLY A 98 2.70 -10.98 2.82
CA GLY A 98 3.22 -12.13 3.53
C GLY A 98 3.12 -11.96 5.04
N VAL A 99 3.83 -12.79 5.77
CA VAL A 99 3.93 -12.73 7.21
C VAL A 99 5.40 -12.60 7.60
N ILE A 100 5.69 -11.57 8.41
CA ILE A 100 7.03 -11.37 8.94
C ILE A 100 7.12 -12.04 10.30
N ASP A 101 8.09 -12.94 10.47
CA ASP A 101 8.35 -13.55 11.76
C ASP A 101 9.12 -12.56 12.64
N MET A 102 8.45 -12.05 13.66
CA MET A 102 9.00 -11.04 14.58
C MET A 102 9.69 -11.65 15.79
N ARG A 103 9.85 -12.98 15.82
CA ARG A 103 10.56 -13.62 16.93
C ARG A 103 12.03 -13.24 16.92
N THR A 104 12.60 -13.23 18.11
CA THR A 104 14.06 -13.03 18.23
C THR A 104 14.82 -14.23 17.67
N LYS A 105 16.08 -14.05 17.38
CA LYS A 105 16.94 -15.14 16.92
C LYS A 105 16.91 -16.33 17.90
N GLN A 106 16.93 -16.06 19.21
CA GLN A 106 16.89 -17.10 20.23
C GLN A 106 15.56 -17.87 20.19
N GLU A 107 14.45 -17.17 20.00
CA GLU A 107 13.14 -17.81 19.90
C GLU A 107 13.04 -18.70 18.67
N MET A 108 13.62 -18.30 17.54
CA MET A 108 13.64 -19.10 16.33
C MET A 108 14.54 -20.32 16.48
N GLU A 109 15.67 -20.19 17.15
CA GLU A 109 16.61 -21.30 17.38
C GLU A 109 16.07 -22.33 18.38
N ALA A 110 15.13 -21.95 19.25
CA ALA A 110 14.48 -22.84 20.21
C ALA A 110 13.52 -23.84 19.56
N HIS A 111 13.15 -23.62 18.31
CA HIS A 111 12.29 -24.47 17.52
C HIS A 111 13.04 -25.20 16.44
#